data_d42c0351923fdef7fc045dcbb40f318d
#
_entry.id   d42c0351923fdef7fc045dcbb40f318d
#
_cell.length_a   1.000
_cell.length_b   1.000
_cell.length_c   1.000
_cell.angle_alpha   90.00
_cell.angle_beta   90.00
_cell.angle_gamma   90.00
#
_symmetry.space_group_name_H-M   'P 1'
#
loop_
_entity.id
_entity.type
_entity.pdbx_description
1 polymer ?
#
loop_
_entity_poly.entity_id
_entity_poly.type
_entity_poly.pdbx_seq_one_letter_code
_entity_poly.pdbx_strand_id
1 'polypeptide(L)'
;SEAQERHNKVKARVMADSLVGLIKAASNVIIMGHKESDLDSMGSSLGLKAICDNLNKPASVVFDPKSVESKTKNAITTLFSRDDINRIMVSPHDVMDKLKSNTLVIVTDVHRPSMTLCPKLLEEATKVAVVDHHRRAEEFIESPIFTYIEPSASSASELVSELIRFASVNPKMELPSAYATFMLAGIYLDTNFFRAKTAGMRTFEACMILKEYGADNTQADDFLKDEFEEYALKTKIMSNSSTPYLGVVVSLADPKDIIEGATLAKVANQTLQIKGVNACFVIG
;
A
#
# COMPACT_ATOMS: atom_id res chain seq x y z
N SER A 1 4.24 -8.34 -23.05
CA SER A 1 5.05 -8.23 -24.27
C SER A 1 6.02 -7.04 -24.16
N GLU A 2 7.11 -7.07 -24.90
CA GLU A 2 8.14 -6.01 -24.88
C GLU A 2 7.54 -4.61 -25.19
N ALA A 3 6.57 -4.55 -26.08
CA ALA A 3 5.85 -3.31 -26.41
C ALA A 3 5.08 -2.76 -25.18
N GLN A 4 4.46 -3.61 -24.39
CA GLN A 4 3.76 -3.21 -23.17
C GLN A 4 4.71 -2.69 -22.10
N GLU A 5 5.87 -3.30 -21.94
CA GLU A 5 6.90 -2.85 -21.00
C GLU A 5 7.46 -1.48 -21.39
N ARG A 6 7.74 -1.25 -22.67
CA ARG A 6 8.15 0.07 -23.16
C ARG A 6 7.08 1.12 -22.90
N HIS A 7 5.83 0.81 -23.14
CA HIS A 7 4.71 1.72 -22.90
C HIS A 7 4.61 2.07 -21.41
N ASN A 8 4.70 1.09 -20.52
CA ASN A 8 4.65 1.32 -19.07
C ASN A 8 5.81 2.20 -18.58
N LYS A 9 7.04 1.97 -19.07
CA LYS A 9 8.21 2.79 -18.70
C LYS A 9 8.11 4.24 -19.19
N VAL A 10 7.61 4.44 -20.42
CA VAL A 10 7.38 5.79 -20.94
C VAL A 10 6.31 6.50 -20.12
N LYS A 11 5.21 5.83 -19.83
CA LYS A 11 4.13 6.37 -19.00
C LYS A 11 4.63 6.72 -17.59
N ALA A 12 5.36 5.82 -16.94
CA ALA A 12 5.91 6.04 -15.60
C ALA A 12 6.84 7.27 -15.55
N ARG A 13 7.67 7.47 -16.59
CA ARG A 13 8.55 8.64 -16.72
C ARG A 13 7.74 9.93 -16.86
N VAL A 14 6.74 9.94 -17.72
CA VAL A 14 5.85 11.12 -17.89
C VAL A 14 5.13 11.44 -16.58
N MET A 15 4.62 10.41 -15.90
CA MET A 15 3.94 10.58 -14.61
C MET A 15 4.89 11.09 -13.53
N ALA A 16 6.12 10.58 -13.48
CA ALA A 16 7.13 11.06 -12.53
C ALA A 16 7.46 12.53 -12.75
N ASP A 17 7.69 12.95 -14.00
CA ASP A 17 7.97 14.35 -14.33
C ASP A 17 6.79 15.27 -13.97
N SER A 18 5.57 14.85 -14.26
CA SER A 18 4.35 15.59 -13.92
C SER A 18 4.19 15.74 -12.41
N LEU A 19 4.35 14.66 -11.65
CA LEU A 19 4.24 14.68 -10.19
C LEU A 19 5.31 15.55 -9.55
N VAL A 20 6.55 15.45 -9.99
CA VAL A 20 7.66 16.30 -9.53
C VAL A 20 7.33 17.79 -9.75
N GLY A 21 6.79 18.14 -10.91
CA GLY A 21 6.35 19.51 -11.21
C GLY A 21 5.28 20.01 -10.25
N LEU A 22 4.28 19.19 -9.94
CA LEU A 22 3.21 19.51 -9.00
C LEU A 22 3.71 19.67 -7.56
N ILE A 23 4.62 18.79 -7.13
CA ILE A 23 5.26 18.87 -5.81
C ILE A 23 6.07 20.16 -5.69
N LYS A 24 6.87 20.50 -6.69
CA LYS A 24 7.66 21.75 -6.70
C LYS A 24 6.79 23.00 -6.61
N ALA A 25 5.65 23.00 -7.27
CA ALA A 25 4.72 24.12 -7.28
C ALA A 25 3.89 24.27 -5.99
N ALA A 26 3.77 23.20 -5.18
CA ALA A 26 3.00 23.21 -3.94
C ALA A 26 3.73 23.95 -2.81
N SER A 27 2.98 24.48 -1.86
CA SER A 27 3.52 25.04 -0.61
C SER A 27 4.01 23.94 0.32
N ASN A 28 3.25 22.88 0.41
CA ASN A 28 3.54 21.66 1.16
C ASN A 28 2.73 20.50 0.56
N VAL A 29 3.06 19.29 0.98
CA VAL A 29 2.37 18.07 0.52
C VAL A 29 1.82 17.31 1.72
N ILE A 30 0.61 16.81 1.58
CA ILE A 30 -0.01 15.88 2.52
C ILE A 30 -0.26 14.58 1.77
N ILE A 31 0.21 13.47 2.32
CA ILE A 31 0.09 12.14 1.71
C ILE A 31 -0.84 11.29 2.57
N MET A 32 -1.83 10.68 1.95
CA MET A 32 -2.86 9.92 2.65
C MET A 32 -3.17 8.63 1.92
N GLY A 33 -3.22 7.52 2.65
CA GLY A 33 -3.71 6.24 2.17
C GLY A 33 -5.17 5.98 2.57
N HIS A 34 -5.56 4.70 2.55
CA HIS A 34 -6.89 4.27 2.99
C HIS A 34 -6.98 4.12 4.51
N LYS A 35 -8.21 4.18 5.04
CA LYS A 35 -8.50 3.76 6.41
C LYS A 35 -8.10 2.30 6.60
N GLU A 36 -7.73 1.91 7.84
CA GLU A 36 -7.14 0.59 8.09
C GLU A 36 -5.88 0.36 7.24
N SER A 37 -4.99 1.37 7.23
CA SER A 37 -3.78 1.36 6.41
C SER A 37 -2.99 0.07 6.56
N ASP A 38 -2.80 -0.62 5.45
CA ASP A 38 -1.98 -1.81 5.35
C ASP A 38 -0.51 -1.48 4.99
N LEU A 39 0.29 -2.50 4.78
CA LEU A 39 1.71 -2.33 4.44
C LEU A 39 1.92 -1.64 3.08
N ASP A 40 1.04 -1.84 2.10
CA ASP A 40 1.15 -1.18 0.80
C ASP A 40 0.73 0.29 0.86
N SER A 41 -0.36 0.59 1.53
CA SER A 41 -0.83 1.96 1.74
C SER A 41 0.22 2.82 2.44
N MET A 42 0.79 2.31 3.53
CA MET A 42 1.84 3.02 4.25
C MET A 42 3.18 3.04 3.49
N GLY A 43 3.57 1.94 2.88
CA GLY A 43 4.80 1.84 2.10
C GLY A 43 4.81 2.81 0.93
N SER A 44 3.75 2.84 0.14
CA SER A 44 3.61 3.79 -0.98
C SER A 44 3.58 5.25 -0.50
N SER A 45 2.96 5.52 0.64
CA SER A 45 2.97 6.85 1.26
C SER A 45 4.38 7.29 1.65
N LEU A 46 5.18 6.42 2.24
CA LEU A 46 6.58 6.70 2.59
C LEU A 46 7.44 6.94 1.36
N GLY A 47 7.24 6.17 0.29
CA GLY A 47 7.93 6.37 -0.98
C GLY A 47 7.63 7.74 -1.60
N LEU A 48 6.37 8.17 -1.58
CA LEU A 48 5.97 9.50 -2.04
C LEU A 48 6.56 10.62 -1.16
N LYS A 49 6.62 10.39 0.16
CA LYS A 49 7.30 11.32 1.07
C LYS A 49 8.78 11.47 0.72
N ALA A 50 9.47 10.38 0.39
CA ALA A 50 10.87 10.44 -0.03
C ALA A 50 11.07 11.32 -1.27
N ILE A 51 10.18 11.26 -2.25
CA ILE A 51 10.22 12.16 -3.42
C ILE A 51 10.12 13.62 -2.96
N CYS A 52 9.18 13.93 -2.07
CA CYS A 52 9.02 15.28 -1.53
C CYS A 52 10.27 15.74 -0.77
N ASP A 53 10.85 14.88 0.06
CA ASP A 53 12.06 15.20 0.84
C ASP A 53 13.25 15.50 -0.08
N ASN A 54 13.42 14.74 -1.16
CA ASN A 54 14.47 14.99 -2.17
C ASN A 54 14.27 16.29 -2.95
N LEU A 55 13.05 16.81 -2.98
CA LEU A 55 12.71 18.11 -3.57
C LEU A 55 12.69 19.23 -2.52
N ASN A 56 13.15 18.97 -1.31
CA ASN A 56 13.13 19.89 -0.17
C ASN A 56 11.72 20.48 0.08
N LYS A 57 10.68 19.68 -0.16
CA LYS A 57 9.29 20.06 0.01
C LYS A 57 8.74 19.53 1.35
N PRO A 58 8.24 20.40 2.24
CA PRO A 58 7.59 19.93 3.47
C PRO A 58 6.44 18.97 3.13
N ALA A 59 6.50 17.77 3.70
CA ALA A 59 5.51 16.73 3.46
C ALA A 59 5.22 15.94 4.75
N SER A 60 3.98 15.56 4.94
CA SER A 60 3.52 14.75 6.07
C SER A 60 2.67 13.59 5.57
N VAL A 61 2.84 12.42 6.19
CA VAL A 61 2.02 11.24 5.96
C VAL A 61 0.93 11.18 7.02
N VAL A 62 -0.32 11.07 6.61
CA VAL A 62 -1.43 10.92 7.55
C VAL A 62 -1.39 9.52 8.15
N PHE A 63 -1.46 9.44 9.46
CA PHE A 63 -1.40 8.20 10.22
C PHE A 63 -2.32 8.25 11.43
N ASP A 64 -3.14 7.22 11.58
CA ASP A 64 -4.00 7.04 12.74
C ASP A 64 -3.67 5.71 13.44
N PRO A 65 -3.02 5.74 14.61
CA PRO A 65 -2.66 4.52 15.34
C PRO A 65 -3.86 3.70 15.81
N LYS A 66 -5.08 4.25 15.75
CA LYS A 66 -6.32 3.56 16.15
C LYS A 66 -6.95 2.77 15.01
N SER A 67 -6.70 3.17 13.76
CA SER A 67 -7.31 2.53 12.59
C SER A 67 -6.32 1.77 11.71
N VAL A 68 -5.02 1.84 12.00
CA VAL A 68 -3.98 1.13 11.26
C VAL A 68 -4.05 -0.38 11.51
N GLU A 69 -3.80 -1.19 10.48
CA GLU A 69 -3.65 -2.64 10.66
C GLU A 69 -2.49 -3.00 11.60
N SER A 70 -2.63 -4.09 12.34
CA SER A 70 -1.67 -4.50 13.37
C SER A 70 -0.26 -4.77 12.80
N LYS A 71 -0.16 -5.41 11.64
CA LYS A 71 1.12 -5.69 10.97
C LYS A 71 1.80 -4.41 10.52
N THR A 72 1.05 -3.45 10.00
CA THR A 72 1.53 -2.12 9.62
C THR A 72 2.02 -1.34 10.83
N LYS A 73 1.27 -1.36 11.93
CA LYS A 73 1.66 -0.72 13.18
C LYS A 73 2.96 -1.31 13.74
N ASN A 74 3.07 -2.64 13.73
CA ASN A 74 4.30 -3.32 14.14
C ASN A 74 5.50 -2.92 13.27
N ALA A 75 5.33 -2.86 11.96
CA ALA A 75 6.38 -2.41 11.03
C ALA A 75 6.82 -0.97 11.31
N ILE A 76 5.87 -0.06 11.56
CA ILE A 76 6.16 1.34 11.91
C ILE A 76 6.99 1.41 13.18
N THR A 77 6.56 0.75 14.25
CA THR A 77 7.27 0.81 15.54
C THR A 77 8.61 0.06 15.54
N THR A 78 8.80 -0.87 14.63
CA THR A 78 10.06 -1.59 14.44
C THR A 78 11.08 -0.77 13.66
N LEU A 79 10.65 -0.10 12.59
CA LEU A 79 11.53 0.63 11.67
C LEU A 79 11.81 2.07 12.09
N PHE A 80 10.91 2.69 12.85
CA PHE A 80 10.98 4.11 13.19
C PHE A 80 10.99 4.35 14.70
N SER A 81 11.87 5.25 15.11
CA SER A 81 11.83 5.81 16.46
C SER A 81 10.58 6.68 16.65
N ARG A 82 10.25 6.99 17.90
CA ARG A 82 9.15 7.91 18.22
C ARG A 82 9.36 9.30 17.59
N ASP A 83 10.59 9.77 17.56
CA ASP A 83 10.95 11.07 16.97
C ASP A 83 10.79 11.04 15.45
N ASP A 84 11.15 9.91 14.80
CA ASP A 84 10.90 9.73 13.37
C ASP A 84 9.41 9.73 13.05
N ILE A 85 8.59 9.02 13.84
CA ILE A 85 7.15 8.99 13.67
C ILE A 85 6.56 10.40 13.76
N ASN A 86 6.95 11.17 14.77
CA ASN A 86 6.48 12.55 14.96
C ASN A 86 6.92 13.48 13.81
N ARG A 87 8.07 13.23 13.21
CA ARG A 87 8.61 14.01 12.10
C ARG A 87 7.96 13.66 10.77
N ILE A 88 7.65 12.39 10.53
CA ILE A 88 7.13 11.86 9.27
C ILE A 88 5.60 11.98 9.21
N MET A 89 4.93 11.70 10.33
CA MET A 89 3.50 11.42 10.37
C MET A 89 2.71 12.51 11.09
N VAL A 90 1.44 12.62 10.73
CA VAL A 90 0.48 13.56 11.31
C VAL A 90 -0.86 12.86 11.50
N SER A 91 -1.55 13.15 12.61
CA SER A 91 -2.88 12.58 12.86
C SER A 91 -3.94 13.14 11.90
N PRO A 92 -5.06 12.43 11.66
CA PRO A 92 -6.18 12.97 10.88
C PRO A 92 -6.78 14.26 11.48
N HIS A 93 -6.68 14.44 12.79
CA HIS A 93 -7.11 15.66 13.46
C HIS A 93 -6.18 16.84 13.14
N ASP A 94 -4.88 16.64 13.32
CA ASP A 94 -3.89 17.72 13.22
C ASP A 94 -3.53 18.07 11.75
N VAL A 95 -3.79 17.16 10.81
CA VAL A 95 -3.49 17.37 9.40
C VAL A 95 -4.28 18.54 8.80
N MET A 96 -5.47 18.84 9.31
CA MET A 96 -6.30 19.96 8.84
C MET A 96 -5.60 21.31 9.05
N ASP A 97 -4.79 21.45 10.10
CA ASP A 97 -4.01 22.66 10.38
C ASP A 97 -2.85 22.85 9.39
N LYS A 98 -2.45 21.81 8.69
CA LYS A 98 -1.41 21.85 7.65
C LYS A 98 -1.95 22.18 6.26
N LEU A 99 -3.25 22.10 6.06
CA LEU A 99 -3.89 22.37 4.77
C LEU A 99 -3.88 23.86 4.46
N LYS A 100 -3.27 24.22 3.33
CA LYS A 100 -3.21 25.61 2.79
C LYS A 100 -3.85 25.64 1.41
N SER A 101 -4.09 26.81 0.87
CA SER A 101 -4.68 26.98 -0.47
C SER A 101 -3.85 26.35 -1.59
N ASN A 102 -2.55 26.23 -1.41
CA ASN A 102 -1.63 25.62 -2.39
C ASN A 102 -1.02 24.29 -1.92
N THR A 103 -1.66 23.61 -0.99
CA THR A 103 -1.26 22.26 -0.58
C THR A 103 -1.63 21.25 -1.66
N LEU A 104 -0.68 20.36 -2.00
CA LEU A 104 -0.97 19.19 -2.80
C LEU A 104 -1.30 18.02 -1.85
N VAL A 105 -2.49 17.47 -1.98
CA VAL A 105 -2.88 16.22 -1.29
C VAL A 105 -2.67 15.06 -2.25
N ILE A 106 -1.78 14.13 -1.91
CA ILE A 106 -1.55 12.91 -2.66
C ILE A 106 -2.26 11.76 -1.95
N VAL A 107 -3.22 11.16 -2.65
CA VAL A 107 -3.93 9.96 -2.19
C VAL A 107 -3.31 8.76 -2.85
N THR A 108 -2.90 7.76 -2.07
CA THR A 108 -2.25 6.55 -2.57
C THR A 108 -2.95 5.29 -2.08
N ASP A 109 -2.95 4.26 -2.93
CA ASP A 109 -3.53 2.94 -2.66
C ASP A 109 -5.05 2.95 -2.42
N VAL A 110 -5.70 4.01 -2.84
CA VAL A 110 -7.16 4.17 -2.78
C VAL A 110 -7.57 5.33 -3.70
N HIS A 111 -8.75 5.23 -4.31
CA HIS A 111 -9.34 6.33 -5.09
C HIS A 111 -10.80 6.62 -4.72
N ARG A 112 -11.32 5.95 -3.66
CA ARG A 112 -12.66 6.15 -3.11
C ARG A 112 -12.58 7.09 -1.93
N PRO A 113 -13.22 8.30 -2.00
CA PRO A 113 -13.19 9.28 -0.91
C PRO A 113 -13.58 8.72 0.46
N SER A 114 -14.67 7.95 0.53
CA SER A 114 -15.17 7.37 1.78
C SER A 114 -14.22 6.35 2.43
N MET A 115 -13.29 5.81 1.65
CA MET A 115 -12.31 4.81 2.11
C MET A 115 -10.97 5.43 2.49
N THR A 116 -10.77 6.72 2.28
CA THR A 116 -9.53 7.40 2.68
C THR A 116 -9.45 7.59 4.19
N LEU A 117 -8.23 7.76 4.69
CA LEU A 117 -7.98 7.93 6.12
C LEU A 117 -8.63 9.20 6.70
N CYS A 118 -8.74 10.25 5.90
CA CYS A 118 -9.34 11.52 6.29
C CYS A 118 -10.18 12.08 5.13
N PRO A 119 -11.45 11.66 4.95
CA PRO A 119 -12.31 12.15 3.88
C PRO A 119 -12.49 13.67 3.90
N LYS A 120 -12.57 14.27 5.09
CA LYS A 120 -12.69 15.72 5.27
C LYS A 120 -11.55 16.49 4.60
N LEU A 121 -10.34 15.93 4.57
CA LEU A 121 -9.21 16.55 3.90
C LEU A 121 -9.47 16.72 2.39
N LEU A 122 -10.16 15.77 1.75
CA LEU A 122 -10.51 15.84 0.34
C LEU A 122 -11.61 16.86 0.06
N GLU A 123 -12.53 17.05 0.99
CA GLU A 123 -13.61 18.05 0.86
C GLU A 123 -13.06 19.48 0.84
N GLU A 124 -11.97 19.74 1.57
CA GLU A 124 -11.38 21.06 1.71
C GLU A 124 -10.15 21.30 0.80
N ALA A 125 -9.54 20.22 0.27
CA ALA A 125 -8.38 20.34 -0.60
C ALA A 125 -8.74 20.88 -1.98
N THR A 126 -7.91 21.78 -2.51
CA THR A 126 -8.08 22.33 -3.86
C THR A 126 -7.27 21.58 -4.93
N LYS A 127 -6.22 20.87 -4.53
CA LYS A 127 -5.31 20.16 -5.42
C LYS A 127 -5.11 18.74 -4.90
N VAL A 128 -5.64 17.77 -5.62
CA VAL A 128 -5.57 16.34 -5.27
C VAL A 128 -4.90 15.55 -6.40
N ALA A 129 -3.93 14.74 -6.03
CA ALA A 129 -3.29 13.74 -6.89
C ALA A 129 -3.64 12.33 -6.41
N VAL A 130 -3.80 11.39 -7.32
CA VAL A 130 -4.15 10.00 -7.01
C VAL A 130 -3.14 9.06 -7.64
N VAL A 131 -2.60 8.14 -6.83
CA VAL A 131 -1.74 7.02 -7.25
C VAL A 131 -2.35 5.73 -6.72
N ASP A 132 -2.90 4.88 -7.58
CA ASP A 132 -3.61 3.68 -7.15
C ASP A 132 -3.51 2.56 -8.19
N HIS A 133 -3.67 1.32 -7.75
CA HIS A 133 -3.67 0.14 -8.61
C HIS A 133 -5.02 -0.60 -8.61
N HIS A 134 -5.99 -0.15 -7.86
CA HIS A 134 -7.31 -0.76 -7.82
C HIS A 134 -8.12 -0.48 -9.10
N ARG A 135 -9.00 -1.40 -9.44
CA ARG A 135 -9.97 -1.18 -10.52
C ARG A 135 -10.91 -0.05 -10.14
N ARG A 136 -11.29 0.76 -11.13
CA ARG A 136 -12.19 1.88 -10.92
C ARG A 136 -13.51 1.42 -10.27
N ALA A 137 -13.85 2.05 -9.15
CA ALA A 137 -15.10 1.87 -8.44
C ALA A 137 -16.16 2.87 -8.94
N GLU A 138 -17.42 2.69 -8.52
CA GLU A 138 -18.49 3.67 -8.79
C GLU A 138 -18.20 5.00 -8.08
N GLU A 139 -17.75 4.93 -6.83
CA GLU A 139 -17.28 6.08 -6.06
C GLU A 139 -15.78 6.31 -6.36
N PHE A 140 -15.41 7.52 -6.72
CA PHE A 140 -14.01 7.90 -6.98
C PHE A 140 -13.79 9.38 -6.71
N ILE A 141 -12.53 9.77 -6.51
CA ILE A 141 -12.13 11.18 -6.35
C ILE A 141 -12.38 11.90 -7.66
N GLU A 142 -13.25 12.93 -7.61
CA GLU A 142 -13.61 13.71 -8.78
C GLU A 142 -12.57 14.80 -9.09
N SER A 143 -12.29 14.98 -10.38
CA SER A 143 -11.43 16.06 -10.91
C SER A 143 -10.06 16.21 -10.23
N PRO A 144 -9.29 15.13 -10.02
CA PRO A 144 -7.93 15.27 -9.53
C PRO A 144 -7.06 15.98 -10.58
N ILE A 145 -6.08 16.75 -10.11
CA ILE A 145 -5.13 17.42 -11.04
C ILE A 145 -4.05 16.45 -11.57
N PHE A 146 -3.93 15.29 -10.95
CA PHE A 146 -3.03 14.21 -11.35
C PHE A 146 -3.67 12.87 -11.04
N THR A 147 -3.60 11.95 -12.01
CA THR A 147 -4.14 10.58 -11.86
C THR A 147 -3.16 9.58 -12.43
N TYR A 148 -2.65 8.69 -11.59
CA TYR A 148 -1.88 7.53 -11.99
C TYR A 148 -2.52 6.28 -11.41
N ILE A 149 -3.53 5.76 -12.10
CA ILE A 149 -4.27 4.55 -11.73
C ILE A 149 -3.96 3.45 -12.73
N GLU A 150 -3.36 2.35 -12.25
CA GLU A 150 -2.89 1.23 -13.07
C GLU A 150 -3.34 -0.12 -12.50
N PRO A 151 -4.52 -0.63 -12.89
CA PRO A 151 -5.01 -1.92 -12.41
C PRO A 151 -4.15 -3.13 -12.82
N SER A 152 -3.22 -2.95 -13.75
CA SER A 152 -2.25 -3.97 -14.13
C SER A 152 -1.04 -4.06 -13.19
N ALA A 153 -0.82 -3.05 -12.37
CA ALA A 153 0.21 -3.07 -11.35
C ALA A 153 -0.21 -3.95 -10.18
N SER A 154 0.77 -4.55 -9.51
CA SER A 154 0.51 -5.45 -8.39
C SER A 154 0.19 -4.72 -7.08
N SER A 155 0.67 -3.48 -6.95
CA SER A 155 0.57 -2.69 -5.73
C SER A 155 0.82 -1.21 -6.00
N ALA A 156 0.41 -0.35 -5.09
CA ALA A 156 0.77 1.06 -5.13
C ALA A 156 2.27 1.28 -4.89
N SER A 157 2.91 0.45 -4.06
CA SER A 157 4.36 0.47 -3.83
C SER A 157 5.14 0.14 -5.10
N GLU A 158 4.65 -0.74 -5.97
CA GLU A 158 5.22 -0.96 -7.31
C GLU A 158 5.21 0.31 -8.14
N LEU A 159 4.06 0.99 -8.24
CA LEU A 159 3.93 2.25 -8.98
C LEU A 159 4.84 3.35 -8.43
N VAL A 160 4.89 3.51 -7.10
CA VAL A 160 5.73 4.52 -6.45
C VAL A 160 7.21 4.21 -6.63
N SER A 161 7.62 2.94 -6.65
CA SER A 161 9.00 2.54 -6.97
C SER A 161 9.43 3.02 -8.37
N GLU A 162 8.54 2.93 -9.35
CA GLU A 162 8.79 3.46 -10.70
C GLU A 162 8.85 4.99 -10.71
N LEU A 163 7.96 5.67 -9.98
CA LEU A 163 8.01 7.13 -9.83
C LEU A 163 9.34 7.57 -9.21
N ILE A 164 9.84 6.86 -8.21
CA ILE A 164 11.15 7.11 -7.60
C ILE A 164 12.27 6.93 -8.62
N ARG A 165 12.23 5.87 -9.42
CA ARG A 165 13.24 5.60 -10.46
C ARG A 165 13.34 6.72 -11.48
N PHE A 166 12.23 7.30 -11.89
CA PHE A 166 12.18 8.31 -12.95
C PHE A 166 12.06 9.74 -12.46
N ALA A 167 11.89 9.98 -11.16
CA ALA A 167 11.83 11.33 -10.62
C ALA A 167 13.17 12.08 -10.83
N SER A 168 13.11 13.25 -11.46
CA SER A 168 14.26 14.11 -11.66
C SER A 168 14.52 14.92 -10.40
N VAL A 169 15.51 14.49 -9.64
CA VAL A 169 16.01 15.18 -8.43
C VAL A 169 17.51 15.41 -8.51
N ASN A 170 17.98 16.46 -7.86
CA ASN A 170 19.38 16.85 -7.86
C ASN A 170 19.90 16.95 -6.41
N PRO A 171 21.07 16.38 -6.09
CA PRO A 171 22.01 15.70 -6.99
C PRO A 171 21.61 14.27 -7.36
N LYS A 172 20.92 13.53 -6.50
CA LYS A 172 20.52 12.13 -6.67
C LYS A 172 19.35 11.79 -5.76
N MET A 173 18.45 10.93 -6.24
CA MET A 173 17.37 10.39 -5.42
C MET A 173 17.94 9.58 -4.25
N GLU A 174 17.47 9.87 -3.06
CA GLU A 174 17.72 9.12 -1.84
C GLU A 174 16.41 8.53 -1.31
N LEU A 175 16.40 7.24 -1.06
CA LEU A 175 15.29 6.53 -0.42
C LEU A 175 15.84 5.84 0.83
N PRO A 176 15.40 6.22 2.04
CA PRO A 176 15.82 5.54 3.26
C PRO A 176 15.54 4.04 3.17
N SER A 177 16.49 3.20 3.63
CA SER A 177 16.32 1.74 3.60
C SER A 177 15.09 1.26 4.37
N ALA A 178 14.71 1.95 5.44
CA ALA A 178 13.46 1.69 6.17
C ALA A 178 12.21 1.89 5.29
N TYR A 179 12.19 2.94 4.46
CA TYR A 179 11.10 3.18 3.50
C TYR A 179 11.08 2.11 2.41
N ALA A 180 12.25 1.78 1.86
CA ALA A 180 12.38 0.73 0.84
C ALA A 180 11.93 -0.63 1.37
N THR A 181 12.27 -0.99 2.61
CA THR A 181 11.83 -2.22 3.26
C THR A 181 10.31 -2.24 3.45
N PHE A 182 9.73 -1.11 3.86
CA PHE A 182 8.28 -0.97 4.02
C PHE A 182 7.53 -1.16 2.69
N MET A 183 8.01 -0.54 1.63
CA MET A 183 7.46 -0.68 0.27
C MET A 183 7.56 -2.12 -0.22
N LEU A 184 8.69 -2.79 0.03
CA LEU A 184 8.87 -4.20 -0.32
C LEU A 184 7.87 -5.10 0.42
N ALA A 185 7.62 -4.83 1.70
CA ALA A 185 6.59 -5.54 2.47
C ALA A 185 5.18 -5.30 1.87
N GLY A 186 4.88 -4.11 1.39
CA GLY A 186 3.65 -3.80 0.66
C GLY A 186 3.49 -4.64 -0.62
N ILE A 187 4.55 -4.77 -1.40
CA ILE A 187 4.57 -5.63 -2.59
C ILE A 187 4.35 -7.10 -2.20
N TYR A 188 5.00 -7.58 -1.15
CA TYR A 188 4.79 -8.96 -0.65
C TYR A 188 3.35 -9.21 -0.25
N LEU A 189 2.73 -8.25 0.44
CA LEU A 189 1.33 -8.35 0.86
C LEU A 189 0.40 -8.49 -0.35
N ASP A 190 0.44 -7.54 -1.27
CA ASP A 190 -0.50 -7.46 -2.39
C ASP A 190 -0.28 -8.55 -3.44
N THR A 191 0.93 -9.07 -3.56
CA THR A 191 1.24 -10.18 -4.46
C THR A 191 1.13 -11.55 -3.81
N ASN A 192 0.84 -11.60 -2.51
CA ASN A 192 0.95 -12.83 -1.74
C ASN A 192 2.27 -13.56 -2.05
N PHE A 193 3.38 -12.86 -1.83
CA PHE A 193 4.74 -13.34 -2.15
C PHE A 193 4.87 -13.81 -3.62
N PHE A 194 4.44 -12.94 -4.55
CA PHE A 194 4.51 -13.16 -6.01
C PHE A 194 3.62 -14.29 -6.55
N ARG A 195 2.66 -14.79 -5.77
CA ARG A 195 1.70 -15.81 -6.22
C ARG A 195 0.51 -15.21 -6.98
N ALA A 196 0.21 -13.94 -6.78
CA ALA A 196 -0.87 -13.26 -7.49
C ALA A 196 -0.54 -13.13 -9.00
N LYS A 197 -1.55 -13.24 -9.85
CA LYS A 197 -1.38 -13.10 -11.32
C LYS A 197 -0.89 -11.71 -11.75
N THR A 198 -1.08 -10.70 -10.91
CA THR A 198 -0.59 -9.34 -11.12
C THR A 198 0.92 -9.19 -10.90
N ALA A 199 1.57 -10.17 -10.23
CA ALA A 199 3.01 -10.20 -10.06
C ALA A 199 3.68 -10.57 -11.38
N GLY A 200 4.15 -9.57 -12.10
CA GLY A 200 4.82 -9.70 -13.39
C GLY A 200 6.22 -9.09 -13.38
N MET A 201 6.81 -8.94 -14.56
CA MET A 201 8.16 -8.35 -14.75
C MET A 201 8.27 -7.00 -14.04
N ARG A 202 7.27 -6.14 -14.17
CA ARG A 202 7.19 -4.83 -13.53
C ARG A 202 7.31 -4.90 -12.01
N THR A 203 6.70 -5.91 -11.38
CA THR A 203 6.80 -6.16 -9.95
C THR A 203 8.23 -6.50 -9.52
N PHE A 204 8.91 -7.39 -10.26
CA PHE A 204 10.30 -7.75 -9.97
C PHE A 204 11.27 -6.59 -10.20
N GLU A 205 11.04 -5.78 -11.25
CA GLU A 205 11.80 -4.53 -11.46
C GLU A 205 11.63 -3.57 -10.27
N ALA A 206 10.43 -3.41 -9.75
CA ALA A 206 10.18 -2.60 -8.55
C ALA A 206 10.95 -3.14 -7.34
N CYS A 207 10.93 -4.45 -7.11
CA CYS A 207 11.72 -5.06 -6.04
C CYS A 207 13.22 -4.84 -6.22
N MET A 208 13.72 -4.91 -7.44
CA MET A 208 15.12 -4.60 -7.75
C MET A 208 15.47 -3.16 -7.39
N ILE A 209 14.63 -2.19 -7.77
CA ILE A 209 14.80 -0.78 -7.40
C ILE A 209 14.89 -0.63 -5.88
N LEU A 210 13.97 -1.25 -5.14
CA LEU A 210 13.95 -1.17 -3.67
C LEU A 210 15.20 -1.82 -3.05
N LYS A 211 15.69 -2.91 -3.63
CA LYS A 211 16.95 -3.54 -3.20
C LYS A 211 18.16 -2.64 -3.42
N GLU A 212 18.22 -1.89 -4.51
CA GLU A 212 19.28 -0.90 -4.75
C GLU A 212 19.33 0.17 -3.65
N TYR A 213 18.19 0.50 -3.04
CA TYR A 213 18.08 1.43 -1.89
C TYR A 213 18.20 0.75 -0.52
N GLY A 214 18.56 -0.53 -0.48
CA GLY A 214 18.85 -1.25 0.75
C GLY A 214 17.63 -1.88 1.43
N ALA A 215 16.54 -2.16 0.70
CA ALA A 215 15.42 -2.92 1.25
C ALA A 215 15.88 -4.26 1.82
N ASP A 216 15.48 -4.55 3.06
CA ASP A 216 15.73 -5.82 3.74
C ASP A 216 14.55 -6.76 3.51
N ASN A 217 14.76 -7.75 2.64
CA ASN A 217 13.73 -8.71 2.29
C ASN A 217 13.37 -9.67 3.44
N THR A 218 14.30 -9.98 4.32
CA THR A 218 14.05 -10.81 5.50
C THR A 218 13.15 -10.08 6.49
N GLN A 219 13.42 -8.81 6.74
CA GLN A 219 12.59 -7.97 7.61
C GLN A 219 11.22 -7.70 6.99
N ALA A 220 11.15 -7.45 5.68
CA ALA A 220 9.89 -7.30 4.97
C ALA A 220 9.02 -8.56 5.07
N ASP A 221 9.61 -9.75 4.92
CA ASP A 221 8.92 -11.03 5.13
C ASP A 221 8.42 -11.18 6.57
N ASP A 222 9.24 -10.82 7.54
CA ASP A 222 8.92 -10.94 8.96
C ASP A 222 7.67 -10.11 9.34
N PHE A 223 7.47 -8.95 8.73
CA PHE A 223 6.28 -8.12 8.96
C PHE A 223 4.96 -8.78 8.52
N LEU A 224 5.01 -9.76 7.62
CA LEU A 224 3.82 -10.48 7.15
C LEU A 224 3.53 -11.76 7.94
N LYS A 225 4.42 -12.14 8.85
CA LYS A 225 4.20 -13.31 9.71
C LYS A 225 3.03 -13.09 10.65
N ASP A 226 2.29 -14.15 10.91
CA ASP A 226 1.19 -14.14 11.86
C ASP A 226 1.73 -14.27 13.29
N GLU A 227 1.06 -13.65 14.24
CA GLU A 227 1.21 -13.98 15.65
C GLU A 227 0.70 -15.41 15.90
N PHE A 228 1.23 -16.06 16.93
CA PHE A 228 0.92 -17.45 17.21
C PHE A 228 -0.59 -17.70 17.39
N GLU A 229 -1.28 -16.79 18.07
CA GLU A 229 -2.71 -16.87 18.32
C GLU A 229 -3.51 -16.79 17.01
N GLU A 230 -3.13 -15.90 16.09
CA GLU A 230 -3.75 -15.79 14.77
C GLU A 230 -3.54 -17.07 13.95
N TYR A 231 -2.30 -17.58 13.97
CA TYR A 231 -1.97 -18.83 13.30
C TYR A 231 -2.75 -20.02 13.86
N ALA A 232 -2.83 -20.13 15.18
CA ALA A 232 -3.56 -21.20 15.87
C ALA A 232 -5.06 -21.16 15.53
N LEU A 233 -5.67 -19.96 15.52
CA LEU A 233 -7.07 -19.77 15.15
C LEU A 233 -7.34 -20.18 13.69
N LYS A 234 -6.51 -19.74 12.76
CA LYS A 234 -6.61 -20.15 11.34
C LYS A 234 -6.48 -21.65 11.17
N THR A 235 -5.52 -22.27 11.85
CA THR A 235 -5.31 -23.72 11.83
C THR A 235 -6.53 -24.47 12.38
N LYS A 236 -7.13 -23.99 13.48
CA LYS A 236 -8.37 -24.55 14.05
C LYS A 236 -9.51 -24.53 13.05
N ILE A 237 -9.72 -23.41 12.33
CA ILE A 237 -10.76 -23.31 11.30
C ILE A 237 -10.46 -24.26 10.13
N MET A 238 -9.22 -24.31 9.66
CA MET A 238 -8.81 -25.20 8.57
C MET A 238 -8.94 -26.68 8.93
N SER A 239 -8.68 -27.05 10.17
CA SER A 239 -8.85 -28.45 10.65
C SER A 239 -10.31 -28.90 10.67
N ASN A 240 -11.25 -27.98 10.73
CA ASN A 240 -12.68 -28.25 10.66
C ASN A 240 -13.22 -28.05 9.23
N SER A 241 -12.54 -28.68 8.26
CA SER A 241 -12.87 -28.58 6.85
C SER A 241 -13.44 -29.89 6.32
N SER A 242 -14.34 -29.79 5.36
CA SER A 242 -14.89 -30.89 4.57
C SER A 242 -14.69 -30.65 3.08
N THR A 243 -14.71 -31.70 2.30
CA THR A 243 -14.61 -31.65 0.83
C THR A 243 -15.85 -32.24 0.19
N PRO A 244 -16.98 -31.50 0.20
CA PRO A 244 -18.27 -32.04 -0.28
C PRO A 244 -18.25 -32.39 -1.77
N TYR A 245 -17.39 -31.73 -2.54
CA TYR A 245 -17.18 -31.99 -3.96
C TYR A 245 -15.71 -31.92 -4.31
N LEU A 246 -15.32 -32.56 -5.42
CA LEU A 246 -13.96 -32.52 -5.93
C LEU A 246 -13.49 -31.08 -6.16
N GLY A 247 -12.43 -30.69 -5.50
CA GLY A 247 -11.85 -29.35 -5.61
C GLY A 247 -12.59 -28.26 -4.83
N VAL A 248 -13.59 -28.61 -4.02
CA VAL A 248 -14.34 -27.67 -3.18
C VAL A 248 -14.06 -27.98 -1.71
N VAL A 249 -13.64 -26.97 -0.96
CA VAL A 249 -13.41 -27.06 0.49
C VAL A 249 -14.39 -26.16 1.22
N VAL A 250 -15.02 -26.67 2.26
CA VAL A 250 -15.86 -25.89 3.18
C VAL A 250 -15.26 -25.99 4.57
N SER A 251 -14.89 -24.88 5.15
CA SER A 251 -14.35 -24.75 6.51
C SER A 251 -15.34 -24.06 7.41
N LEU A 252 -15.53 -24.59 8.61
CA LEU A 252 -16.47 -24.04 9.60
C LEU A 252 -15.69 -23.52 10.81
N ALA A 253 -15.88 -22.26 11.15
CA ALA A 253 -15.42 -21.71 12.42
C ALA A 253 -16.28 -22.23 13.57
N ASP A 254 -15.75 -22.27 14.78
CA ASP A 254 -16.52 -22.60 15.97
C ASP A 254 -17.51 -21.44 16.25
N PRO A 255 -18.81 -21.72 16.41
CA PRO A 255 -19.80 -20.68 16.72
C PRO A 255 -19.55 -19.91 18.01
N LYS A 256 -18.65 -20.42 18.85
CA LYS A 256 -18.25 -19.74 20.12
C LYS A 256 -17.13 -18.74 19.92
N ASP A 257 -16.39 -18.82 18.81
CA ASP A 257 -15.30 -17.91 18.51
C ASP A 257 -15.85 -16.64 17.86
N ILE A 258 -15.44 -15.49 18.37
CA ILE A 258 -15.67 -14.21 17.69
C ILE A 258 -14.54 -14.02 16.69
N ILE A 259 -14.85 -14.09 15.40
CA ILE A 259 -13.85 -14.05 14.35
C ILE A 259 -14.12 -12.89 13.41
N GLU A 260 -13.08 -12.10 13.15
CA GLU A 260 -13.16 -11.02 12.16
C GLU A 260 -13.26 -11.58 10.73
N GLY A 261 -14.07 -10.95 9.89
CA GLY A 261 -14.23 -11.34 8.49
C GLY A 261 -12.90 -11.41 7.72
N ALA A 262 -11.93 -10.56 8.07
CA ALA A 262 -10.60 -10.58 7.50
C ALA A 262 -9.85 -11.90 7.78
N THR A 263 -10.00 -12.47 8.97
CA THR A 263 -9.42 -13.79 9.33
C THR A 263 -10.04 -14.91 8.50
N LEU A 264 -11.36 -14.89 8.32
CA LEU A 264 -12.06 -15.87 7.47
C LEU A 264 -11.56 -15.80 6.01
N ALA A 265 -11.38 -14.58 5.48
CA ALA A 265 -10.84 -14.37 4.14
C ALA A 265 -9.38 -14.89 4.01
N LYS A 266 -8.54 -14.70 5.02
CA LYS A 266 -7.18 -15.25 5.06
C LYS A 266 -7.17 -16.78 5.03
N VAL A 267 -8.07 -17.43 5.79
CA VAL A 267 -8.23 -18.90 5.76
C VAL A 267 -8.64 -19.37 4.37
N ALA A 268 -9.61 -18.72 3.73
CA ALA A 268 -10.04 -19.04 2.38
C ALA A 268 -8.88 -18.93 1.37
N ASN A 269 -8.12 -17.84 1.43
CA ASN A 269 -6.98 -17.63 0.56
C ASN A 269 -5.85 -18.67 0.76
N GLN A 270 -5.58 -19.07 2.00
CA GLN A 270 -4.62 -20.12 2.29
C GLN A 270 -5.09 -21.48 1.77
N THR A 271 -6.36 -21.79 1.94
CA THR A 271 -6.95 -23.05 1.47
C THR A 271 -6.93 -23.15 -0.05
N LEU A 272 -7.14 -22.05 -0.77
CA LEU A 272 -7.03 -21.99 -2.24
C LEU A 272 -5.61 -22.23 -2.77
N GLN A 273 -4.59 -22.20 -1.93
CA GLN A 273 -3.22 -22.54 -2.31
C GLN A 273 -2.93 -24.05 -2.27
N ILE A 274 -3.86 -24.86 -1.75
CA ILE A 274 -3.74 -26.32 -1.72
C ILE A 274 -3.97 -26.85 -3.13
N LYS A 275 -3.09 -27.74 -3.57
CA LYS A 275 -3.18 -28.37 -4.90
C LYS A 275 -4.54 -29.06 -5.08
N GLY A 276 -5.22 -28.75 -6.17
CA GLY A 276 -6.51 -29.36 -6.51
C GLY A 276 -7.72 -28.67 -5.89
N VAL A 277 -7.54 -27.63 -5.05
CA VAL A 277 -8.63 -26.81 -4.54
C VAL A 277 -8.92 -25.69 -5.54
N ASN A 278 -10.16 -25.64 -6.01
CA ASN A 278 -10.66 -24.65 -6.97
C ASN A 278 -11.60 -23.61 -6.33
N ALA A 279 -12.26 -23.99 -5.24
CA ALA A 279 -13.14 -23.12 -4.47
C ALA A 279 -13.05 -23.43 -2.98
N CYS A 280 -13.15 -22.39 -2.16
CA CYS A 280 -13.19 -22.52 -0.71
C CYS A 280 -14.28 -21.59 -0.15
N PHE A 281 -15.07 -22.12 0.76
CA PHE A 281 -16.07 -21.40 1.54
C PHE A 281 -15.66 -21.49 3.01
N VAL A 282 -15.50 -20.35 3.66
CA VAL A 282 -15.22 -20.28 5.10
C VAL A 282 -16.38 -19.57 5.77
N ILE A 283 -17.00 -20.25 6.72
CA ILE A 283 -18.21 -19.82 7.41
C ILE A 283 -17.89 -19.65 8.89
N GLY A 284 -18.22 -18.49 9.44
CA GLY A 284 -18.05 -18.16 10.85
C GLY A 284 -18.97 -17.04 11.29
#